data_72c29a882e3b3f05c953253b190e80b0
#
_entry.id   72c29a882e3b3f05c953253b190e80b0
#
_cell.length_a   1.000
_cell.length_b   1.000
_cell.length_c   1.000
_cell.angle_alpha   90.00
_cell.angle_beta   90.00
_cell.angle_gamma   90.00
#
_symmetry.space_group_name_H-M   'P 1'
#
loop_
_entity.id
_entity.type
_entity.pdbx_description
1 polymer ?
#
loop_
_entity_poly.entity_id
_entity_poly.type
_entity_poly.pdbx_seq_one_letter_code
_entity_poly.pdbx_strand_id
1 'polypeptide(L)' 'MKLEFRPNDRGNFYDVARIDFESGEVEILVAGGRECKRLSEGELRVKGEQGSLF' A
#
# COMPACT_ATOMS: atom_id res chain seq x y z
N MET A 1 12.89 3.39 2.48
CA MET A 1 11.53 3.64 2.94
C MET A 1 10.58 2.68 2.30
N LYS A 2 9.67 2.14 3.07
CA LYS A 2 8.69 1.21 2.55
C LYS A 2 7.29 1.73 2.72
N LEU A 3 6.44 1.40 1.79
CA LEU A 3 5.06 1.84 1.83
C LEU A 3 4.13 0.66 2.05
N GLU A 4 3.00 0.94 2.68
CA GLU A 4 1.93 -0.04 2.84
C GLU A 4 0.62 0.59 2.44
N PHE A 5 -0.29 -0.24 2.00
CA PHE A 5 -1.58 0.22 1.55
C PHE A 5 -2.67 -0.67 2.12
N ARG A 6 -3.75 -0.06 2.61
CA ARG A 6 -4.87 -0.81 3.13
C ARG A 6 -6.08 -0.53 2.26
N PRO A 7 -6.55 -1.51 1.48
CA PRO A 7 -7.76 -1.32 0.69
C PRO A 7 -8.97 -1.11 1.60
N ASN A 8 -9.91 -0.32 1.16
CA ASN A 8 -11.09 -0.04 1.98
C ASN A 8 -11.90 -1.29 2.29
N ASP A 9 -11.84 -2.30 1.43
CA ASP A 9 -12.59 -3.52 1.66
C ASP A 9 -11.81 -4.52 2.50
N ARG A 10 -10.70 -4.11 3.08
CA ARG A 10 -9.90 -4.99 3.94
C ARG A 10 -9.48 -4.24 5.18
N GLY A 11 -9.15 -4.99 6.21
CA GLY A 11 -8.79 -4.38 7.47
C GLY A 11 -7.31 -4.27 7.73
N ASN A 12 -6.49 -4.80 6.84
CA ASN A 12 -5.06 -4.84 7.06
C ASN A 12 -4.31 -4.03 6.04
N PHE A 13 -3.12 -3.57 6.44
CA PHE A 13 -2.20 -2.95 5.51
C PHE A 13 -1.36 -4.03 4.86
N TYR A 14 -1.05 -3.86 3.59
CA TYR A 14 -0.24 -4.79 2.82
C TYR A 14 0.97 -4.05 2.27
N ASP A 15 2.07 -4.76 2.13
CA ASP A 15 3.28 -4.16 1.56
C ASP A 15 3.02 -3.77 0.12
N VAL A 16 3.55 -2.63 -0.28
CA VAL A 16 3.40 -2.13 -1.64
C VAL A 16 4.56 -2.64 -2.47
N ALA A 17 4.23 -3.33 -3.57
CA ALA A 17 5.24 -3.79 -4.49
C ALA A 17 5.57 -2.72 -5.52
N ARG A 18 4.57 -1.92 -5.88
CA ARG A 18 4.78 -0.93 -6.91
C ARG A 18 3.67 0.10 -6.81
N ILE A 19 3.95 1.33 -7.13
CA ILE A 19 2.94 2.37 -7.07
C ILE A 19 3.12 3.29 -8.26
N ASP A 20 2.01 3.71 -8.85
CA ASP A 20 2.02 4.62 -9.97
C ASP A 20 1.10 5.79 -9.62
N PHE A 21 1.70 6.90 -9.26
CA PHE A 21 0.91 8.05 -8.86
C PHE A 21 0.21 8.71 -10.04
N GLU A 22 0.73 8.50 -11.25
CA GLU A 22 0.10 9.10 -12.38
C GLU A 22 -1.22 8.44 -12.71
N SER A 23 -1.28 7.15 -12.71
CA SER A 23 -2.52 6.44 -13.00
C SER A 23 -3.36 6.24 -11.75
N GLY A 24 -2.77 6.43 -10.57
CA GLY A 24 -3.49 6.21 -9.33
C GLY A 24 -3.63 4.75 -8.96
N GLU A 25 -2.66 3.93 -9.36
CA GLU A 25 -2.73 2.50 -9.10
C GLU A 25 -1.60 2.06 -8.19
N VAL A 26 -1.86 1.02 -7.41
CA VAL A 26 -0.88 0.47 -6.50
C VAL A 26 -0.98 -1.04 -6.54
N GLU A 27 0.18 -1.69 -6.57
CA GLU A 27 0.24 -3.14 -6.48
C GLU A 27 0.65 -3.51 -5.08
N ILE A 28 -0.14 -4.36 -4.43
CA ILE A 28 0.15 -4.79 -3.07
C ILE A 28 0.48 -6.27 -3.07
N LEU A 29 1.27 -6.68 -2.10
CA LEU A 29 1.67 -8.07 -1.95
C LEU A 29 0.65 -8.76 -1.05
N VAL A 30 0.05 -9.82 -1.58
CA VAL A 30 -0.92 -10.60 -0.82
C VAL A 30 -0.50 -12.05 -0.87
N ALA A 31 -1.17 -12.87 -0.09
CA ALA A 31 -0.87 -14.29 -0.10
C ALA A 31 -1.11 -14.82 -1.49
N GLY A 32 -0.12 -15.41 -2.06
CA GLY A 32 -0.24 -15.97 -3.40
C GLY A 32 0.15 -15.06 -4.52
N GLY A 33 0.53 -13.82 -4.25
CA GLY A 33 0.97 -12.97 -5.35
C GLY A 33 0.74 -11.50 -5.11
N ARG A 34 0.28 -10.81 -6.13
CA ARG A 34 0.06 -9.37 -6.05
C ARG A 34 -1.35 -9.04 -6.49
N GLU A 35 -1.84 -7.93 -5.97
CA GLU A 35 -3.14 -7.44 -6.36
C GLU A 35 -3.03 -5.99 -6.71
N CYS A 36 -3.70 -5.56 -7.75
CA CYS A 36 -3.70 -4.17 -8.16
C CYS A 36 -4.94 -3.48 -7.59
N LYS A 37 -4.72 -2.34 -6.95
CA LYS A 37 -5.81 -1.57 -6.36
C LYS A 37 -5.66 -0.12 -6.79
N ARG A 38 -6.72 0.68 -6.56
CA ARG A 38 -6.64 2.09 -6.83
C ARG A 38 -6.30 2.83 -5.56
N LEU A 39 -5.45 3.83 -5.69
CA LEU A 39 -5.07 4.62 -4.52
C LEU A 39 -6.29 5.25 -3.85
N SER A 40 -7.29 5.62 -4.63
CA SER A 40 -8.47 6.25 -4.06
C SER A 40 -9.33 5.27 -3.29
N GLU A 41 -9.03 3.98 -3.37
CA GLU A 41 -9.84 2.97 -2.71
C GLU A 41 -9.16 2.42 -1.47
N GLY A 42 -8.32 3.19 -0.84
CA GLY A 42 -7.66 2.74 0.37
C GLY A 42 -6.81 3.83 0.96
N GLU A 43 -5.98 3.40 1.89
CA GLU A 43 -5.11 4.33 2.63
C GLU A 43 -3.66 3.92 2.45
N LEU A 44 -2.82 4.87 2.08
CA LEU A 44 -1.40 4.64 1.90
C LEU A 44 -0.65 5.23 3.08
N ARG A 45 0.37 4.54 3.55
CA ARG A 45 1.19 5.07 4.63
C ARG A 45 2.61 4.52 4.53
N VAL A 46 3.53 5.13 5.27
CA VAL A 46 4.89 4.66 5.37
C VAL A 46 4.95 3.56 6.42
N LYS A 47 5.53 2.41 6.04
CA LYS A 47 5.52 1.28 6.90
C LYS A 47 6.54 1.43 8.00
N GLY A 48 6.09 1.20 9.19
CA GLY A 48 6.98 0.93 10.28
C GLY A 48 7.89 1.94 10.73
N GLU A 49 7.72 3.11 10.40
CA GLU A 49 8.68 3.91 10.72
C GLU A 49 8.63 4.47 11.88
N GLN A 50 8.16 4.19 12.57
CA GLN A 50 8.22 4.71 13.62
C GLN A 50 9.07 5.56 13.81
N GLY A 51 8.94 6.20 14.01
CA GLY A 51 9.63 7.07 14.36
C GLY A 51 10.49 7.54 13.77
N SER A 52 10.70 7.10 13.38
CA SER A 52 11.68 7.35 12.87
C SER A 52 11.57 8.45 12.32
N LEU A 53 11.15 8.89 12.21
CA LEU A 53 11.19 9.82 11.58
C LEU A 53 11.31 10.79 12.03
N PHE A 54 11.32 10.83 12.43
CA PHE A 54 11.65 11.92 12.71
C PHE A 54 11.43 12.16 13.68
#